data_ea828d8c6aede110b6b70875779fd615
#
_entry.id   ea828d8c6aede110b6b70875779fd615
#
_cell.length_a   1.000
_cell.length_b   1.000
_cell.length_c   1.000
_cell.angle_alpha   90.00
_cell.angle_beta   90.00
_cell.angle_gamma   90.00
#
_symmetry.space_group_name_H-M   'P 1'
#
loop_
_entity.id
_entity.type
_entity.pdbx_description
1 polymer ?
#
loop_
_entity_poly.entity_id
_entity_poly.type
_entity_poly.pdbx_seq_one_letter_code
_entity_poly.pdbx_strand_id
1 'polypeptide(L)'
;MADAESTRRSRITPERQAELHEAVLDLLREVGYEALTMDAVAARTKSSKATLYRQWGSKPELVARALRCTQPVSLREIDTGSLRGDFEVMVEGSDDDQMAKDTALIRGLAHAVHASPELHKALRDLLVDPEITGLQTMLQRAVDRGEVAPDCPALDFVPHMLIGAFIALPLIEDRPVDRAFLRQFIDAVVFPALGV
;
A
#
# COMPACT_ATOMS: atom_id res chain seq x y z
N MET A 1 -44.79 9.60 -25.11
CA MET A 1 -43.81 10.29 -24.29
C MET A 1 -43.80 9.60 -22.95
N ALA A 2 -42.88 8.70 -22.73
CA ALA A 2 -42.70 8.00 -21.49
C ALA A 2 -41.20 7.79 -21.27
N ASP A 3 -40.71 8.43 -20.24
CA ASP A 3 -39.64 8.09 -19.30
C ASP A 3 -38.39 7.42 -19.82
N ALA A 4 -37.44 8.27 -20.09
CA ALA A 4 -36.00 7.99 -19.97
C ALA A 4 -35.49 8.48 -18.63
N GLU A 5 -35.98 7.93 -17.53
CA GLU A 5 -35.33 8.04 -16.22
C GLU A 5 -34.21 6.99 -16.14
N SER A 6 -33.11 7.36 -16.80
CA SER A 6 -31.84 6.69 -16.72
C SER A 6 -31.44 6.51 -15.26
N THR A 7 -31.37 5.28 -14.82
CA THR A 7 -30.81 4.78 -13.58
C THR A 7 -29.42 5.41 -13.35
N ARG A 8 -29.36 6.52 -12.64
CA ARG A 8 -28.11 7.05 -12.07
C ARG A 8 -27.55 5.98 -11.14
N ARG A 9 -26.62 5.18 -11.64
CA ARG A 9 -25.81 4.29 -10.82
C ARG A 9 -25.24 5.15 -9.70
N SER A 10 -25.73 4.96 -8.48
CA SER A 10 -25.23 5.61 -7.28
C SER A 10 -23.75 5.26 -7.13
N ARG A 11 -22.88 6.14 -7.61
CA ARG A 11 -21.44 6.09 -7.29
C ARG A 11 -21.32 6.42 -5.82
N ILE A 12 -20.70 5.53 -5.06
CA ILE A 12 -20.32 5.83 -3.66
C ILE A 12 -19.41 7.06 -3.72
N THR A 13 -19.66 8.04 -2.85
CA THR A 13 -18.82 9.24 -2.77
C THR A 13 -17.43 8.87 -2.25
N PRO A 14 -16.38 9.65 -2.56
CA PRO A 14 -15.03 9.41 -2.04
C PRO A 14 -14.98 9.31 -0.51
N GLU A 15 -15.74 10.16 0.19
CA GLU A 15 -15.83 10.17 1.65
C GLU A 15 -16.42 8.84 2.17
N ARG A 16 -17.52 8.40 1.53
CA ARG A 16 -18.15 7.14 1.89
C ARG A 16 -17.27 5.93 1.58
N GLN A 17 -16.44 6.03 0.54
CA GLN A 17 -15.47 4.99 0.20
C GLN A 17 -14.36 4.93 1.28
N ALA A 18 -13.86 6.06 1.74
CA ALA A 18 -12.87 6.15 2.81
C ALA A 18 -13.41 5.54 4.12
N GLU A 19 -14.63 5.91 4.54
CA GLU A 19 -15.29 5.31 5.70
C GLU A 19 -15.42 3.77 5.60
N LEU A 20 -15.75 3.27 4.41
CA LEU A 20 -15.86 1.83 4.15
C LEU A 20 -14.50 1.13 4.27
N HIS A 21 -13.46 1.72 3.70
CA HIS A 21 -12.12 1.16 3.78
C HIS A 21 -11.61 1.14 5.22
N GLU A 22 -11.78 2.22 5.98
CA GLU A 22 -11.39 2.27 7.39
C GLU A 22 -12.13 1.20 8.21
N ALA A 23 -13.45 1.06 8.01
CA ALA A 23 -14.23 0.01 8.69
C ALA A 23 -13.76 -1.42 8.35
N VAL A 24 -13.26 -1.65 7.13
CA VAL A 24 -12.64 -2.94 6.74
C VAL A 24 -11.33 -3.16 7.46
N LEU A 25 -10.47 -2.13 7.53
CA LEU A 25 -9.18 -2.19 8.21
C LEU A 25 -9.35 -2.40 9.71
N ASP A 26 -10.32 -1.73 10.34
CA ASP A 26 -10.64 -1.92 11.75
C ASP A 26 -11.09 -3.35 12.04
N LEU A 27 -12.01 -3.89 11.22
CA LEU A 27 -12.42 -5.29 11.33
C LEU A 27 -11.23 -6.24 11.14
N LEU A 28 -10.37 -5.94 10.17
CA LEU A 28 -9.19 -6.76 9.91
C LEU A 28 -8.23 -6.76 11.11
N ARG A 29 -8.07 -5.62 11.80
CA ARG A 29 -7.28 -5.52 13.04
C ARG A 29 -7.94 -6.28 14.20
N GLU A 30 -9.27 -6.21 14.31
CA GLU A 30 -10.04 -6.84 15.40
C GLU A 30 -10.06 -8.37 15.32
N VAL A 31 -10.33 -8.94 14.15
CA VAL A 31 -10.62 -10.37 13.99
C VAL A 31 -9.64 -11.14 13.09
N GLY A 32 -8.73 -10.46 12.41
CA GLY A 32 -7.83 -11.08 11.42
C GLY A 32 -8.53 -11.42 10.10
N TYR A 33 -7.72 -11.83 9.11
CA TYR A 33 -8.23 -12.06 7.76
C TYR A 33 -9.17 -13.28 7.68
N GLU A 34 -8.83 -14.39 8.33
CA GLU A 34 -9.62 -15.62 8.26
C GLU A 34 -11.05 -15.41 8.75
N ALA A 35 -11.20 -14.75 9.89
CA ALA A 35 -12.50 -14.49 10.52
C ALA A 35 -13.26 -13.31 9.89
N LEU A 36 -12.60 -12.46 9.10
CA LEU A 36 -13.24 -11.38 8.36
C LEU A 36 -14.19 -11.96 7.31
N THR A 37 -15.46 -11.54 7.34
CA THR A 37 -16.48 -11.96 6.39
C THR A 37 -17.15 -10.76 5.71
N MET A 38 -17.65 -10.93 4.48
CA MET A 38 -18.42 -9.89 3.80
C MET A 38 -19.70 -9.51 4.54
N ASP A 39 -20.25 -10.42 5.35
CA ASP A 39 -21.41 -10.16 6.21
C ASP A 39 -21.05 -9.24 7.38
N ALA A 40 -19.91 -9.46 8.04
CA ALA A 40 -19.41 -8.59 9.09
C ALA A 40 -19.10 -7.17 8.56
N VAL A 41 -18.49 -7.08 7.37
CA VAL A 41 -18.26 -5.79 6.71
C VAL A 41 -19.60 -5.10 6.38
N ALA A 42 -20.57 -5.82 5.81
CA ALA A 42 -21.88 -5.28 5.48
C ALA A 42 -22.61 -4.72 6.71
N ALA A 43 -22.56 -5.46 7.82
CA ALA A 43 -23.15 -5.03 9.08
C ALA A 43 -22.45 -3.77 9.65
N ARG A 44 -21.09 -3.77 9.71
CA ARG A 44 -20.29 -2.65 10.23
C ARG A 44 -20.51 -1.38 9.40
N THR A 45 -20.57 -1.50 8.08
CA THR A 45 -20.69 -0.37 7.15
C THR A 45 -22.11 0.04 6.83
N LYS A 46 -23.12 -0.67 7.38
CA LYS A 46 -24.54 -0.50 7.04
C LYS A 46 -24.79 -0.57 5.52
N SER A 47 -24.06 -1.43 4.84
CA SER A 47 -24.15 -1.66 3.39
C SER A 47 -24.79 -3.02 3.11
N SER A 48 -25.39 -3.21 1.93
CA SER A 48 -25.81 -4.55 1.54
C SER A 48 -24.63 -5.35 1.02
N LYS A 49 -24.61 -6.67 1.30
CA LYS A 49 -23.61 -7.61 0.78
C LYS A 49 -23.52 -7.55 -0.75
N ALA A 50 -24.68 -7.42 -1.44
CA ALA A 50 -24.73 -7.27 -2.89
C ALA A 50 -24.00 -5.98 -3.36
N THR A 51 -24.12 -4.89 -2.61
CA THR A 51 -23.40 -3.64 -2.91
C THR A 51 -21.91 -3.82 -2.77
N LEU A 52 -21.44 -4.49 -1.72
CA LEU A 52 -20.01 -4.76 -1.50
C LEU A 52 -19.43 -5.61 -2.63
N TYR A 53 -20.06 -6.74 -2.97
CA TYR A 53 -19.60 -7.59 -4.07
C TYR A 53 -19.62 -6.88 -5.44
N ARG A 54 -20.64 -6.08 -5.71
CA ARG A 54 -20.70 -5.32 -6.96
C ARG A 54 -19.60 -4.28 -7.08
N GLN A 55 -19.18 -3.69 -5.97
CA GLN A 55 -18.24 -2.58 -5.96
C GLN A 55 -16.78 -3.06 -5.87
N TRP A 56 -16.50 -4.05 -5.06
CA TRP A 56 -15.15 -4.49 -4.75
C TRP A 56 -14.84 -5.93 -5.18
N GLY A 57 -15.81 -6.65 -5.74
CA GLY A 57 -15.61 -8.00 -6.23
C GLY A 57 -15.59 -9.05 -5.13
N SER A 58 -14.44 -9.27 -4.53
CA SER A 58 -14.19 -10.32 -3.53
C SER A 58 -13.66 -9.75 -2.21
N LYS A 59 -13.65 -10.59 -1.15
CA LYS A 59 -13.01 -10.24 0.12
C LYS A 59 -11.52 -9.90 -0.04
N PRO A 60 -10.70 -10.69 -0.78
CA PRO A 60 -9.31 -10.32 -1.07
C PRO A 60 -9.15 -8.95 -1.73
N GLU A 61 -9.94 -8.66 -2.76
CA GLU A 61 -9.88 -7.37 -3.45
C GLU A 61 -10.32 -6.21 -2.57
N LEU A 62 -11.34 -6.39 -1.74
CA LEU A 62 -11.79 -5.38 -0.79
C LEU A 62 -10.68 -5.03 0.21
N VAL A 63 -10.03 -6.04 0.78
CA VAL A 63 -8.91 -5.86 1.73
C VAL A 63 -7.72 -5.17 1.05
N ALA A 64 -7.32 -5.62 -0.15
CA ALA A 64 -6.21 -5.03 -0.89
C ALA A 64 -6.47 -3.55 -1.23
N ARG A 65 -7.70 -3.20 -1.63
CA ARG A 65 -8.09 -1.81 -1.92
C ARG A 65 -8.14 -0.94 -0.65
N ALA A 66 -8.60 -1.49 0.47
CA ALA A 66 -8.61 -0.79 1.74
C ALA A 66 -7.18 -0.43 2.19
N LEU A 67 -6.25 -1.38 2.10
CA LEU A 67 -4.83 -1.15 2.39
C LEU A 67 -4.20 -0.11 1.46
N ARG A 68 -4.53 -0.14 0.16
CA ARG A 68 -4.02 0.86 -0.78
C ARG A 68 -4.49 2.29 -0.47
N CYS A 69 -5.70 2.45 0.06
CA CYS A 69 -6.23 3.78 0.39
C CYS A 69 -5.54 4.44 1.58
N THR A 70 -4.75 3.71 2.36
CA THR A 70 -3.92 4.29 3.43
C THR A 70 -2.61 4.89 2.92
N GLN A 71 -2.23 4.63 1.67
CA GLN A 71 -1.02 5.18 1.06
C GLN A 71 -1.22 6.66 0.72
N PRO A 72 -0.46 7.59 1.33
CA PRO A 72 -0.74 9.02 1.22
C PRO A 72 -0.37 9.62 -0.15
N VAL A 73 0.66 9.09 -0.80
CA VAL A 73 1.18 9.60 -2.08
C VAL A 73 1.56 8.44 -2.99
N SER A 74 1.20 8.53 -4.28
CA SER A 74 1.68 7.59 -5.29
C SER A 74 3.15 7.89 -5.60
N LEU A 75 4.04 6.93 -5.43
CA LEU A 75 5.48 7.08 -5.74
C LEU A 75 5.71 7.52 -7.20
N ARG A 76 4.80 7.19 -8.10
CA ARG A 76 4.85 7.57 -9.51
C ARG A 76 4.76 9.09 -9.73
N GLU A 77 4.07 9.79 -8.84
CA GLU A 77 3.83 11.24 -8.95
C GLU A 77 4.94 12.09 -8.33
N ILE A 78 5.82 11.48 -7.55
CA ILE A 78 6.96 12.16 -6.93
C ILE A 78 8.03 12.40 -8.00
N ASP A 79 8.36 13.67 -8.27
CA ASP A 79 9.45 14.08 -9.16
C ASP A 79 9.96 15.46 -8.74
N THR A 80 10.97 15.47 -7.88
CA THR A 80 11.58 16.68 -7.32
C THR A 80 12.77 17.17 -8.15
N GLY A 81 13.19 16.38 -9.13
CA GLY A 81 14.38 16.66 -9.93
C GLY A 81 15.67 16.02 -9.38
N SER A 82 15.61 15.29 -8.26
CA SER A 82 16.74 14.50 -7.73
C SER A 82 16.25 13.26 -7.00
N LEU A 83 17.04 12.18 -7.04
CA LEU A 83 16.71 10.93 -6.33
C LEU A 83 16.60 11.16 -4.82
N ARG A 84 17.51 11.93 -4.25
CA ARG A 84 17.49 12.27 -2.81
C ARG A 84 16.22 13.02 -2.42
N GLY A 85 15.84 14.03 -3.20
CA GLY A 85 14.60 14.79 -2.97
C GLY A 85 13.36 13.92 -3.14
N ASP A 86 13.34 12.99 -4.11
CA ASP A 86 12.23 12.07 -4.33
C ASP A 86 12.02 11.16 -3.11
N PHE A 87 13.10 10.60 -2.54
CA PHE A 87 13.04 9.81 -1.31
C PHE A 87 12.67 10.65 -0.09
N GLU A 88 13.12 11.91 0.02
CA GLU A 88 12.71 12.81 1.09
C GLU A 88 11.19 13.07 1.07
N VAL A 89 10.62 13.37 -0.09
CA VAL A 89 9.16 13.56 -0.25
C VAL A 89 8.41 12.27 0.10
N MET A 90 8.90 11.10 -0.31
CA MET A 90 8.32 9.81 0.06
C MET A 90 8.27 9.61 1.57
N VAL A 91 9.36 9.89 2.28
CA VAL A 91 9.45 9.74 3.74
C VAL A 91 8.59 10.79 4.45
N GLU A 92 8.67 12.07 4.06
CA GLU A 92 7.88 13.15 4.68
C GLU A 92 6.38 13.00 4.44
N GLY A 93 5.99 12.43 3.30
CA GLY A 93 4.59 12.12 2.99
C GLY A 93 3.99 10.97 3.83
N SER A 94 4.83 10.24 4.57
CA SER A 94 4.40 9.14 5.43
C SER A 94 4.00 9.67 6.82
N ASP A 95 3.07 8.97 7.48
CA ASP A 95 2.64 9.25 8.85
C ASP A 95 3.05 8.10 9.77
N ASP A 96 3.73 8.41 10.88
CA ASP A 96 4.31 7.40 11.77
C ASP A 96 3.24 6.50 12.41
N ASP A 97 2.10 7.08 12.81
CA ASP A 97 0.98 6.31 13.39
C ASP A 97 0.35 5.40 12.34
N GLN A 98 0.22 5.89 11.11
CA GLN A 98 -0.30 5.10 10.00
C GLN A 98 0.67 3.98 9.62
N MET A 99 1.97 4.24 9.52
CA MET A 99 2.99 3.22 9.27
C MET A 99 3.02 2.13 10.34
N ALA A 100 2.85 2.50 11.61
CA ALA A 100 2.75 1.53 12.70
C ALA A 100 1.51 0.63 12.56
N LYS A 101 0.36 1.20 12.22
CA LYS A 101 -0.88 0.45 11.94
C LYS A 101 -0.75 -0.47 10.75
N ASP A 102 -0.15 0.01 9.65
CA ASP A 102 0.06 -0.77 8.43
C ASP A 102 1.06 -1.91 8.64
N THR A 103 2.14 -1.66 9.39
CA THR A 103 3.11 -2.69 9.79
C THR A 103 2.44 -3.82 10.58
N ALA A 104 1.58 -3.48 11.54
CA ALA A 104 0.83 -4.47 12.32
C ALA A 104 -0.13 -5.30 11.44
N LEU A 105 -0.81 -4.65 10.47
CA LEU A 105 -1.68 -5.32 9.51
C LEU A 105 -0.91 -6.26 8.57
N ILE A 106 0.20 -5.81 8.00
CA ILE A 106 1.04 -6.63 7.11
C ILE A 106 1.53 -7.87 7.84
N ARG A 107 1.97 -7.72 9.09
CA ARG A 107 2.38 -8.85 9.93
C ARG A 107 1.22 -9.83 10.18
N GLY A 108 0.02 -9.31 10.50
CA GLY A 108 -1.19 -10.12 10.69
C GLY A 108 -1.65 -10.85 9.43
N LEU A 109 -1.35 -10.30 8.24
CA LEU A 109 -1.72 -10.90 6.96
C LEU A 109 -0.71 -11.95 6.45
N ALA A 110 0.49 -12.02 7.00
CA ALA A 110 1.56 -12.88 6.48
C ALA A 110 1.14 -14.36 6.37
N HIS A 111 0.42 -14.90 7.38
CA HIS A 111 -0.10 -16.26 7.32
C HIS A 111 -1.20 -16.41 6.27
N ALA A 112 -2.14 -15.49 6.23
CA ALA A 112 -3.26 -15.51 5.28
C ALA A 112 -2.81 -15.42 3.82
N VAL A 113 -1.76 -14.65 3.53
CA VAL A 113 -1.16 -14.53 2.20
C VAL A 113 -0.60 -15.88 1.73
N HIS A 114 0.04 -16.64 2.63
CA HIS A 114 0.53 -17.98 2.31
C HIS A 114 -0.60 -19.00 2.09
N ALA A 115 -1.69 -18.87 2.85
CA ALA A 115 -2.82 -19.79 2.81
C ALA A 115 -3.82 -19.50 1.67
N SER A 116 -3.85 -18.26 1.15
CA SER A 116 -4.81 -17.83 0.12
C SER A 116 -4.10 -17.25 -1.10
N PRO A 117 -3.99 -18.02 -2.21
CA PRO A 117 -3.46 -17.52 -3.48
C PRO A 117 -4.25 -16.31 -4.03
N GLU A 118 -5.56 -16.25 -3.78
CA GLU A 118 -6.40 -15.12 -4.21
C GLU A 118 -6.07 -13.85 -3.45
N LEU A 119 -5.79 -13.94 -2.14
CA LEU A 119 -5.34 -12.79 -1.35
C LEU A 119 -3.96 -12.33 -1.80
N HIS A 120 -3.03 -13.28 -1.98
CA HIS A 120 -1.69 -12.96 -2.49
C HIS A 120 -1.77 -12.23 -3.83
N LYS A 121 -2.58 -12.75 -4.77
CA LYS A 121 -2.78 -12.10 -6.07
C LYS A 121 -3.38 -10.72 -5.94
N ALA A 122 -4.43 -10.54 -5.14
CA ALA A 122 -5.08 -9.25 -4.96
C ALA A 122 -4.15 -8.20 -4.34
N LEU A 123 -3.38 -8.57 -3.31
CA LEU A 123 -2.38 -7.69 -2.70
C LEU A 123 -1.28 -7.32 -3.69
N ARG A 124 -0.78 -8.29 -4.44
CA ARG A 124 0.22 -8.04 -5.45
C ARG A 124 -0.28 -7.06 -6.51
N ASP A 125 -1.40 -7.37 -7.17
CA ASP A 125 -1.92 -6.60 -8.30
C ASP A 125 -2.37 -5.17 -7.89
N LEU A 126 -2.95 -5.03 -6.70
CA LEU A 126 -3.61 -3.79 -6.28
C LEU A 126 -2.77 -2.91 -5.35
N LEU A 127 -1.80 -3.49 -4.65
CA LEU A 127 -0.96 -2.78 -3.68
C LEU A 127 0.53 -2.78 -4.10
N VAL A 128 1.12 -3.97 -4.29
CA VAL A 128 2.57 -4.10 -4.44
C VAL A 128 3.04 -3.66 -5.82
N ASP A 129 2.46 -4.18 -6.91
CA ASP A 129 2.92 -3.91 -8.28
C ASP A 129 2.82 -2.42 -8.66
N PRO A 130 1.77 -1.66 -8.29
CA PRO A 130 1.73 -0.23 -8.53
C PRO A 130 2.84 0.56 -7.84
N GLU A 131 3.17 0.20 -6.59
CA GLU A 131 4.22 0.86 -5.82
C GLU A 131 5.61 0.51 -6.35
N ILE A 132 5.86 -0.76 -6.70
CA ILE A 132 7.10 -1.17 -7.37
C ILE A 132 7.27 -0.43 -8.70
N THR A 133 6.21 -0.31 -9.50
CA THR A 133 6.24 0.43 -10.76
C THR A 133 6.55 1.92 -10.54
N GLY A 134 5.97 2.54 -9.50
CA GLY A 134 6.25 3.92 -9.12
C GLY A 134 7.71 4.11 -8.73
N LEU A 135 8.24 3.24 -7.89
CA LEU A 135 9.63 3.24 -7.47
C LEU A 135 10.60 3.02 -8.64
N GLN A 136 10.31 2.07 -9.53
CA GLN A 136 11.11 1.85 -10.74
C GLN A 136 11.11 3.07 -11.65
N THR A 137 9.98 3.78 -11.78
CA THR A 137 9.91 5.03 -12.54
C THR A 137 10.80 6.12 -11.92
N MET A 138 10.79 6.24 -10.59
CA MET A 138 11.65 7.16 -9.84
C MET A 138 13.14 6.84 -10.07
N LEU A 139 13.53 5.59 -9.94
CA LEU A 139 14.90 5.12 -10.14
C LEU A 139 15.35 5.32 -11.60
N GLN A 140 14.48 5.05 -12.59
CA GLN A 140 14.81 5.27 -13.98
C GLN A 140 15.08 6.75 -14.29
N ARG A 141 14.29 7.67 -13.71
CA ARG A 141 14.57 9.11 -13.83
C ARG A 141 15.93 9.48 -13.24
N ALA A 142 16.33 8.87 -12.12
CA ALA A 142 17.65 9.09 -11.54
C ALA A 142 18.78 8.58 -12.46
N VAL A 143 18.59 7.45 -13.14
CA VAL A 143 19.50 6.95 -14.17
C VAL A 143 19.57 7.92 -15.35
N ASP A 144 18.42 8.40 -15.85
CA ASP A 144 18.36 9.31 -16.98
C ASP A 144 19.03 10.68 -16.68
N ARG A 145 19.02 11.10 -15.40
CA ARG A 145 19.73 12.30 -14.92
C ARG A 145 21.23 12.07 -14.64
N GLY A 146 21.69 10.80 -14.71
CA GLY A 146 23.07 10.44 -14.41
C GLY A 146 23.43 10.39 -12.93
N GLU A 147 22.44 10.38 -12.04
CA GLU A 147 22.64 10.25 -10.58
C GLU A 147 23.01 8.81 -10.18
N VAL A 148 22.52 7.82 -10.92
CA VAL A 148 22.78 6.39 -10.72
C VAL A 148 23.28 5.79 -12.02
N ALA A 149 24.30 4.92 -11.94
CA ALA A 149 24.81 4.23 -13.13
C ALA A 149 23.74 3.27 -13.70
N PRO A 150 23.53 3.22 -15.03
CA PRO A 150 22.49 2.41 -15.65
C PRO A 150 22.69 0.89 -15.47
N ASP A 151 23.92 0.48 -15.19
CA ASP A 151 24.30 -0.91 -14.92
C ASP A 151 24.47 -1.21 -13.42
N CYS A 152 24.00 -0.32 -12.54
CA CYS A 152 24.06 -0.51 -11.09
C CYS A 152 23.21 -1.71 -10.67
N PRO A 153 23.81 -2.79 -10.15
CA PRO A 153 23.06 -4.00 -9.81
C PRO A 153 22.07 -3.82 -8.65
N ALA A 154 22.23 -2.76 -7.86
CA ALA A 154 21.34 -2.49 -6.73
C ALA A 154 19.96 -1.98 -7.18
N LEU A 155 19.81 -1.47 -8.41
CA LEU A 155 18.53 -0.96 -8.94
C LEU A 155 17.39 -1.99 -8.79
N ASP A 156 17.66 -3.25 -9.13
CA ASP A 156 16.66 -4.33 -9.04
C ASP A 156 16.32 -4.73 -7.58
N PHE A 157 17.19 -4.37 -6.63
CA PHE A 157 17.03 -4.75 -5.23
C PHE A 157 16.44 -3.66 -4.34
N VAL A 158 16.32 -2.42 -4.81
CA VAL A 158 15.74 -1.33 -3.99
C VAL A 158 14.35 -1.67 -3.46
N PRO A 159 13.40 -2.23 -4.26
CA PRO A 159 12.09 -2.65 -3.72
C PRO A 159 12.24 -3.70 -2.60
N HIS A 160 13.15 -4.64 -2.74
CA HIS A 160 13.41 -5.69 -1.75
C HIS A 160 14.02 -5.11 -0.47
N MET A 161 14.92 -4.12 -0.58
CA MET A 161 15.50 -3.43 0.58
C MET A 161 14.41 -2.70 1.38
N LEU A 162 13.56 -1.92 0.70
CA LEU A 162 12.50 -1.14 1.36
C LEU A 162 11.44 -2.05 2.00
N ILE A 163 10.87 -3.00 1.24
CA ILE A 163 9.87 -3.94 1.77
C ILE A 163 10.49 -4.80 2.88
N GLY A 164 11.73 -5.27 2.69
CA GLY A 164 12.46 -6.04 3.69
C GLY A 164 12.64 -5.29 4.99
N ALA A 165 12.93 -4.00 4.96
CA ALA A 165 13.06 -3.15 6.14
C ALA A 165 11.76 -3.09 6.96
N PHE A 166 10.59 -2.95 6.29
CA PHE A 166 9.28 -2.97 6.95
C PHE A 166 8.94 -4.29 7.64
N ILE A 167 9.48 -5.41 7.13
CA ILE A 167 9.26 -6.74 7.71
C ILE A 167 10.30 -7.03 8.81
N ALA A 168 11.55 -6.68 8.56
CA ALA A 168 12.67 -7.05 9.42
C ALA A 168 12.71 -6.23 10.72
N LEU A 169 12.50 -4.91 10.66
CA LEU A 169 12.62 -4.05 11.84
C LEU A 169 11.71 -4.50 13.00
N PRO A 170 10.39 -4.74 12.80
CA PRO A 170 9.54 -5.21 13.88
C PRO A 170 9.93 -6.57 14.44
N LEU A 171 10.53 -7.42 13.61
CA LEU A 171 11.00 -8.75 14.03
C LEU A 171 12.30 -8.68 14.83
N ILE A 172 13.19 -7.74 14.49
CA ILE A 172 14.52 -7.62 15.09
C ILE A 172 14.48 -6.75 16.36
N GLU A 173 13.74 -5.63 16.32
CA GLU A 173 13.76 -4.59 17.36
C GLU A 173 12.44 -4.45 18.13
N ASP A 174 11.41 -5.23 17.79
CA ASP A 174 10.06 -5.19 18.42
C ASP A 174 9.44 -3.77 18.43
N ARG A 175 9.70 -3.00 17.41
CA ARG A 175 9.12 -1.66 17.21
C ARG A 175 8.63 -1.46 15.78
N PRO A 176 7.64 -0.60 15.54
CA PRO A 176 7.19 -0.29 14.20
C PRO A 176 8.24 0.49 13.41
N VAL A 177 8.10 0.49 12.09
CA VAL A 177 8.84 1.40 11.21
C VAL A 177 8.30 2.82 11.41
N ASP A 178 9.21 3.79 11.48
CA ASP A 178 8.93 5.21 11.54
C ASP A 178 9.76 5.99 10.50
N ARG A 179 9.45 7.27 10.30
CA ARG A 179 10.17 8.13 9.35
C ARG A 179 11.66 8.27 9.68
N ALA A 180 11.98 8.29 10.95
CA ALA A 180 13.38 8.41 11.39
C ALA A 180 14.20 7.19 10.96
N PHE A 181 13.65 5.99 11.16
CA PHE A 181 14.28 4.75 10.69
C PHE A 181 14.37 4.70 9.16
N LEU A 182 13.29 5.03 8.44
CA LEU A 182 13.31 5.01 6.97
C LEU A 182 14.36 5.95 6.41
N ARG A 183 14.46 7.18 6.93
CA ARG A 183 15.50 8.15 6.52
C ARG A 183 16.90 7.59 6.76
N GLN A 184 17.16 7.09 7.96
CA GLN A 184 18.46 6.50 8.29
C GLN A 184 18.78 5.27 7.41
N PHE A 185 17.79 4.41 7.15
CA PHE A 185 17.97 3.22 6.33
C PHE A 185 18.27 3.59 4.86
N ILE A 186 17.56 4.57 4.32
CA ILE A 186 17.79 5.07 2.95
C ILE A 186 19.20 5.65 2.84
N ASP A 187 19.60 6.52 3.77
CA ASP A 187 20.93 7.15 3.78
C ASP A 187 22.07 6.14 3.99
N ALA A 188 21.87 5.15 4.85
CA ALA A 188 22.93 4.20 5.21
C ALA A 188 23.00 2.98 4.29
N VAL A 189 21.91 2.61 3.62
CA VAL A 189 21.84 1.36 2.84
C VAL A 189 21.48 1.61 1.38
N VAL A 190 20.39 2.34 1.10
CA VAL A 190 19.88 2.46 -0.26
C VAL A 190 20.77 3.36 -1.11
N PHE A 191 21.10 4.57 -0.66
CA PHE A 191 21.97 5.49 -1.40
C PHE A 191 23.39 4.95 -1.62
N PRO A 192 24.09 4.42 -0.62
CA PRO A 192 25.39 3.79 -0.84
C PRO A 192 25.35 2.60 -1.81
N ALA A 193 24.30 1.77 -1.75
CA ALA A 193 24.15 0.67 -2.69
C ALA A 193 23.95 1.15 -4.15
N LEU A 194 23.32 2.30 -4.34
CA LEU A 194 23.11 2.93 -5.65
C LEU A 194 24.32 3.78 -6.10
N GLY A 195 25.29 4.02 -5.22
CA GLY A 195 26.46 4.87 -5.49
C GLY A 195 26.17 6.38 -5.41
N VAL A 196 25.15 6.78 -4.62
CA VAL A 196 24.67 8.17 -4.47
C VAL A 196 25.09 8.76 -3.12
#